data_33b5ff11fd160ab152afd63a6ad4bf6a
#
_entry.id   33b5ff11fd160ab152afd63a6ad4bf6a
#
_cell.length_a   1.000
_cell.length_b   1.000
_cell.length_c   1.000
_cell.angle_alpha   90.00
_cell.angle_beta   90.00
_cell.angle_gamma   90.00
#
_symmetry.space_group_name_H-M   'P 1'
#
loop_
_entity.id
_entity.type
_entity.pdbx_description
1 polymer ?
#
loop_
_entity_poly.entity_id
_entity_poly.type
_entity_poly.pdbx_seq_one_letter_code
_entity_poly.pdbx_strand_id
1 'polypeptide(L)'
;GAAKVIDHGNMTPDSVDGNTVNTSVRITCLKKASVKLKLTGLKQPANGMSMDDGVTSLGKGVDAMLRFYNNENVITENIESSDISIYSRLIRGGEVVAGKLEGEALLQLFYE
;
A
#
# COMPACT_ATOMS: atom_id res chain seq x y z
N GLY A 1 4.74 -9.49 -10.17
CA GLY A 1 4.52 -8.59 -9.05
C GLY A 1 5.57 -8.73 -7.97
N ALA A 2 5.65 -7.76 -7.13
CA ALA A 2 6.59 -7.74 -6.01
C ALA A 2 5.86 -7.37 -4.72
N ALA A 3 6.29 -7.93 -3.61
CA ALA A 3 5.80 -7.56 -2.30
C ALA A 3 6.65 -6.40 -1.76
N LYS A 4 5.99 -5.44 -1.13
CA LYS A 4 6.64 -4.29 -0.52
C LYS A 4 6.28 -4.25 0.97
N VAL A 5 7.29 -4.15 1.82
CA VAL A 5 7.11 -4.05 3.26
C VAL A 5 6.64 -2.64 3.62
N ILE A 6 5.64 -2.57 4.48
CA ILE A 6 5.08 -1.33 4.99
C ILE A 6 5.36 -1.30 6.49
N ASP A 7 6.11 -0.31 6.95
CA ASP A 7 6.48 -0.17 8.36
C ASP A 7 6.06 1.20 8.86
N HIS A 8 5.05 1.24 9.72
CA HIS A 8 4.59 2.45 10.39
C HIS A 8 5.23 2.65 11.76
N GLY A 9 6.11 1.73 12.16
CA GLY A 9 6.77 1.77 13.45
C GLY A 9 5.85 1.40 14.61
N ASN A 10 6.22 1.84 15.80
CA ASN A 10 5.43 1.62 17.01
C ASN A 10 4.39 2.72 17.14
N MET A 11 3.14 2.31 17.32
CA MET A 11 2.01 3.24 17.38
C MET A 11 1.24 3.04 18.68
N THR A 12 0.67 4.16 19.17
CA THR A 12 -0.35 4.09 20.22
C THR A 12 -1.73 4.15 19.57
N PRO A 13 -2.77 3.59 20.22
CA PRO A 13 -4.12 3.61 19.61
C PRO A 13 -4.60 5.00 19.20
N ASP A 14 -4.20 6.04 19.92
CA ASP A 14 -4.63 7.41 19.64
C ASP A 14 -4.00 8.02 18.38
N SER A 15 -2.87 7.49 17.95
CA SER A 15 -2.11 8.08 16.84
C SER A 15 -2.29 7.33 15.52
N VAL A 16 -3.14 6.31 15.49
CA VAL A 16 -3.27 5.42 14.34
C VAL A 16 -3.99 6.06 13.16
N ASP A 17 -5.21 6.56 13.40
CA ASP A 17 -6.06 7.04 12.31
C ASP A 17 -5.39 8.16 11.53
N GLY A 18 -5.26 7.93 10.21
CA GLY A 18 -4.70 8.92 9.30
C GLY A 18 -3.19 8.97 9.25
N ASN A 19 -2.48 8.21 10.10
CA ASN A 19 -1.02 8.15 10.02
C ASN A 19 -0.61 7.65 8.63
N THR A 20 0.26 8.39 7.96
CA THR A 20 0.63 8.09 6.58
C THR A 20 2.14 7.98 6.44
N VAL A 21 2.59 6.92 5.80
CA VAL A 21 3.98 6.67 5.47
C VAL A 21 4.10 6.59 3.96
N ASN A 22 5.15 7.19 3.41
CA ASN A 22 5.46 7.17 1.99
C ASN A 22 6.63 6.22 1.76
N THR A 23 6.53 5.41 0.72
CA THR A 23 7.65 4.63 0.21
C THR A 23 7.68 4.78 -1.31
N SER A 24 8.74 4.30 -1.94
CA SER A 24 8.81 4.31 -3.40
C SER A 24 9.34 2.99 -3.93
N VAL A 25 8.98 2.68 -5.16
CA VAL A 25 9.54 1.55 -5.89
C VAL A 25 10.10 2.06 -7.21
N ARG A 26 11.24 1.50 -7.61
CA ARG A 26 11.83 1.81 -8.90
C ARG A 26 11.37 0.79 -9.92
N ILE A 27 10.84 1.28 -11.04
CA ILE A 27 10.37 0.44 -12.13
C ILE A 27 11.17 0.79 -13.36
N THR A 28 11.79 -0.24 -13.95
CA THR A 28 12.62 -0.09 -15.15
C THR A 28 12.10 -1.03 -16.22
N CYS A 29 11.89 -0.48 -17.42
CA CYS A 29 11.50 -1.24 -18.60
C CYS A 29 12.64 -1.19 -19.61
N LEU A 30 12.78 -2.23 -20.43
CA LEU A 30 13.81 -2.26 -21.48
C LEU A 30 13.58 -1.15 -22.49
N LYS A 31 12.34 -0.84 -22.76
CA LYS A 31 11.92 0.28 -23.61
C LYS A 31 10.80 1.02 -22.89
N LYS A 32 10.64 2.30 -23.21
CA LYS A 32 9.51 3.04 -22.69
C LYS A 32 8.20 2.34 -23.05
N ALA A 33 7.39 2.06 -22.06
CA ALA A 33 6.16 1.30 -22.23
C ALA A 33 5.03 1.87 -21.39
N SER A 34 3.80 1.65 -21.84
CA SER A 34 2.63 1.92 -21.01
C SER A 34 2.45 0.77 -20.03
N VAL A 35 2.49 1.09 -18.74
CA VAL A 35 2.40 0.09 -17.68
C VAL A 35 1.27 0.47 -16.74
N LYS A 36 0.40 -0.50 -16.49
CA LYS A 36 -0.62 -0.39 -15.44
C LYS A 36 -0.04 -0.97 -14.16
N LEU A 37 -0.14 -0.19 -13.09
CA LEU A 37 0.34 -0.57 -11.76
C LEU A 37 -0.85 -0.71 -10.84
N LYS A 38 -0.89 -1.79 -10.06
CA LYS A 38 -1.98 -2.04 -9.12
C LYS A 38 -1.43 -2.48 -7.77
N LEU A 39 -1.93 -1.85 -6.71
CA LEU A 39 -1.63 -2.21 -5.33
C LEU A 39 -2.77 -3.04 -4.76
N THR A 40 -2.44 -4.21 -4.21
CA THR A 40 -3.41 -5.08 -3.54
C THR A 40 -2.91 -5.46 -2.17
N GLY A 41 -3.84 -5.70 -1.25
CA GLY A 41 -3.50 -6.23 0.06
C GLY A 41 -3.11 -7.69 -0.02
N LEU A 42 -2.32 -8.14 0.95
CA LEU A 42 -1.93 -9.55 1.09
C LEU A 42 -2.62 -10.22 2.27
N LYS A 43 -3.29 -9.46 3.11
CA LYS A 43 -3.98 -9.96 4.28
C LYS A 43 -5.35 -9.31 4.40
N GLN A 44 -6.38 -10.11 4.65
CA GLN A 44 -7.76 -9.62 4.73
C GLN A 44 -7.90 -8.49 5.74
N PRO A 45 -8.41 -7.32 5.33
CA PRO A 45 -8.62 -6.20 6.24
C PRO A 45 -9.65 -6.51 7.32
N ALA A 46 -9.42 -5.96 8.51
CA ALA A 46 -10.35 -6.11 9.63
C ALA A 46 -11.59 -5.24 9.49
N ASN A 47 -11.49 -4.14 8.71
CA ASN A 47 -12.60 -3.19 8.53
C ASN A 47 -13.63 -3.61 7.47
N GLY A 48 -13.45 -4.78 6.86
CA GLY A 48 -14.37 -5.28 5.83
C GLY A 48 -14.10 -4.77 4.42
N MET A 49 -13.10 -3.92 4.22
CA MET A 49 -12.70 -3.48 2.89
C MET A 49 -12.00 -4.62 2.12
N SER A 50 -11.81 -4.44 0.83
CA SER A 50 -11.25 -5.46 -0.03
C SER A 50 -9.75 -5.30 -0.22
N MET A 51 -9.04 -6.42 -0.22
CA MET A 51 -7.62 -6.45 -0.62
C MET A 51 -7.44 -5.95 -2.05
N ASP A 52 -8.41 -6.19 -2.92
CA ASP A 52 -8.38 -5.73 -4.30
C ASP A 52 -8.45 -4.20 -4.42
N ASP A 53 -8.96 -3.52 -3.40
CA ASP A 53 -9.01 -2.07 -3.33
C ASP A 53 -7.73 -1.46 -2.74
N GLY A 54 -6.70 -2.27 -2.52
CA GLY A 54 -5.42 -1.83 -2.00
C GLY A 54 -5.39 -1.71 -0.48
N VAL A 55 -6.22 -2.45 0.22
CA VAL A 55 -6.26 -2.44 1.69
C VAL A 55 -5.73 -3.75 2.24
N THR A 56 -4.86 -3.68 3.21
CA THR A 56 -4.28 -4.86 3.84
C THR A 56 -4.27 -4.72 5.36
N SER A 57 -4.44 -5.84 6.05
CA SER A 57 -4.36 -5.84 7.52
C SER A 57 -2.89 -5.78 7.97
N LEU A 58 -2.63 -4.94 8.96
CA LEU A 58 -1.34 -4.90 9.65
C LEU A 58 -1.38 -5.63 10.99
N GLY A 59 -2.53 -6.22 11.33
CA GLY A 59 -2.76 -6.79 12.64
C GLY A 59 -3.12 -5.72 13.66
N LYS A 60 -3.30 -6.11 14.93
CA LYS A 60 -3.57 -5.19 16.05
C LYS A 60 -4.78 -4.27 15.83
N GLY A 61 -5.75 -4.71 15.01
CA GLY A 61 -6.95 -3.95 14.71
C GLY A 61 -6.74 -2.78 13.76
N VAL A 62 -5.66 -2.79 13.00
CA VAL A 62 -5.31 -1.70 12.08
C VAL A 62 -5.15 -2.24 10.66
N ASP A 63 -5.71 -1.50 9.71
CA ASP A 63 -5.53 -1.77 8.29
C ASP A 63 -4.75 -0.63 7.64
N ALA A 64 -4.09 -0.92 6.53
CA ALA A 64 -3.41 0.08 5.71
C ALA A 64 -4.11 0.20 4.37
N MET A 65 -4.40 1.43 3.98
CA MET A 65 -4.93 1.77 2.67
C MET A 65 -3.77 2.27 1.80
N LEU A 66 -3.51 1.56 0.70
CA LEU A 66 -2.38 1.83 -0.17
C LEU A 66 -2.83 2.60 -1.40
N ARG A 67 -2.15 3.70 -1.68
CA ARG A 67 -2.53 4.59 -2.78
C ARG A 67 -1.30 5.11 -3.50
N PHE A 68 -1.47 5.35 -4.80
CA PHE A 68 -0.55 6.13 -5.60
C PHE A 68 -0.87 7.63 -5.42
N TYR A 69 -0.12 8.48 -6.11
CA TYR A 69 -0.26 9.93 -6.02
C TYR A 69 -1.67 10.44 -6.43
N ASN A 70 -2.40 9.65 -7.23
CA ASN A 70 -3.76 10.00 -7.68
C ASN A 70 -4.85 9.62 -6.67
N ASN A 71 -4.46 9.15 -5.48
CA ASN A 71 -5.35 8.66 -4.44
C ASN A 71 -6.16 7.42 -4.86
N GLU A 72 -5.61 6.65 -5.79
CA GLU A 72 -6.17 5.40 -6.26
C GLU A 72 -5.17 4.26 -6.04
N ASN A 73 -5.63 3.02 -6.07
CA ASN A 73 -4.73 1.87 -5.98
C ASN A 73 -4.32 1.34 -7.36
N VAL A 74 -4.71 2.04 -8.40
CA VAL A 74 -4.37 1.72 -9.79
C VAL A 74 -3.91 2.98 -10.49
N ILE A 75 -2.83 2.87 -11.27
CA ILE A 75 -2.31 3.97 -12.07
C ILE A 75 -1.74 3.40 -13.37
N THR A 76 -1.86 4.16 -14.46
CA THR A 76 -1.21 3.82 -15.73
C THR A 76 -0.21 4.91 -16.07
N GLU A 77 1.03 4.51 -16.33
CA GLU A 77 2.12 5.44 -16.61
C GLU A 77 2.94 4.96 -17.81
N ASN A 78 3.50 5.92 -18.55
CA ASN A 78 4.53 5.62 -19.53
C ASN A 78 5.86 5.59 -18.81
N ILE A 79 6.50 4.42 -18.75
CA ILE A 79 7.68 4.21 -17.94
C ILE A 79 8.83 3.65 -18.77
N GLU A 80 9.99 4.28 -18.68
CA GLU A 80 11.26 3.70 -19.06
C GLU A 80 12.04 3.36 -17.78
N SER A 81 12.20 4.33 -16.91
CA SER A 81 12.76 4.16 -15.56
C SER A 81 12.18 5.24 -14.67
N SER A 82 11.46 4.87 -13.65
CA SER A 82 10.78 5.82 -12.76
C SER A 82 10.71 5.31 -11.34
N ASP A 83 10.77 6.24 -10.40
CA ASP A 83 10.46 5.98 -9.01
C ASP A 83 8.99 6.32 -8.79
N ILE A 84 8.22 5.34 -8.34
CA ILE A 84 6.78 5.48 -8.13
C ILE A 84 6.52 5.56 -6.63
N SER A 85 5.93 6.67 -6.20
CA SER A 85 5.58 6.87 -4.79
C SER A 85 4.32 6.09 -4.41
N ILE A 86 4.39 5.43 -3.26
CA ILE A 86 3.29 4.67 -2.68
C ILE A 86 3.05 5.21 -1.27
N TYR A 87 1.80 5.52 -0.98
CA TYR A 87 1.38 6.03 0.33
C TYR A 87 0.60 4.96 1.06
N SER A 88 0.94 4.73 2.32
CA SER A 88 0.23 3.82 3.21
C SER A 88 -0.40 4.63 4.32
N ARG A 89 -1.72 4.69 4.34
CA ARG A 89 -2.49 5.40 5.35
C ARG A 89 -3.18 4.42 6.26
N LEU A 90 -3.00 4.60 7.58
CA LEU A 90 -3.62 3.74 8.56
C LEU A 90 -5.08 4.09 8.79
N ILE A 91 -5.90 3.07 8.91
CA ILE A 91 -7.30 3.17 9.25
C ILE A 91 -7.63 2.13 10.31
N ARG A 92 -8.54 2.48 11.22
CA ARG A 92 -8.99 1.53 12.23
C ARG A 92 -9.84 0.45 11.59
N GLY A 93 -9.47 -0.82 11.86
CA GLY A 93 -10.24 -1.97 11.38
C GLY A 93 -11.03 -2.66 12.48
N GLY A 94 -10.74 -2.34 13.72
CA GLY A 94 -11.36 -2.93 14.87
C GLY A 94 -10.81 -2.34 16.16
N GLU A 95 -10.73 -3.14 17.21
CA GLU A 95 -10.10 -2.69 18.45
C GLU A 95 -8.59 -2.60 18.27
N VAL A 96 -8.04 -1.41 18.45
CA VAL A 96 -6.62 -1.14 18.22
C VAL A 96 -5.81 -1.49 19.46
N VAL A 97 -4.76 -2.27 19.26
CA VAL A 97 -3.80 -2.65 20.29
C VAL A 97 -2.47 -1.97 19.99
N ALA A 98 -1.81 -1.44 21.03
CA ALA A 98 -0.53 -0.78 20.88
C ALA A 98 0.56 -1.77 20.40
N GLY A 99 1.56 -1.25 19.69
CA GLY A 99 2.70 -2.01 19.24
C GLY A 99 3.18 -1.60 17.86
N LYS A 100 4.10 -2.37 17.32
CA LYS A 100 4.66 -2.13 15.99
C LYS A 100 3.65 -2.56 14.93
N LEU A 101 3.45 -1.69 13.94
CA LEU A 101 2.56 -1.93 12.80
C LEU A 101 3.38 -2.09 11.54
N GLU A 102 3.38 -3.30 11.02
CA GLU A 102 4.12 -3.68 9.82
C GLU A 102 3.31 -4.68 9.02
N GLY A 103 3.39 -4.57 7.71
CA GLY A 103 2.73 -5.50 6.82
C GLY A 103 3.31 -5.44 5.44
N GLU A 104 2.71 -6.17 4.52
CA GLU A 104 3.17 -6.27 3.15
C GLU A 104 2.03 -6.01 2.18
N ALA A 105 2.38 -5.46 1.03
CA ALA A 105 1.45 -5.25 -0.08
C ALA A 105 2.04 -5.84 -1.35
N LEU A 106 1.16 -6.21 -2.26
CA LEU A 106 1.56 -6.70 -3.58
C LEU A 106 1.42 -5.56 -4.59
N LEU A 107 2.50 -5.31 -5.32
CA LEU A 107 2.50 -4.43 -6.49
C LEU A 107 2.50 -5.29 -7.74
N GLN A 108 1.47 -5.15 -8.56
CA GLN A 108 1.32 -5.86 -9.83
C GLN A 108 1.55 -4.92 -10.99
N LEU A 109 2.28 -5.39 -11.99
CA LEU A 109 2.57 -4.64 -13.20
C LEU A 109 1.92 -5.35 -14.39
N PHE A 110 1.21 -4.58 -15.21
CA PHE A 110 0.60 -5.07 -16.44
C PHE A 110 1.08 -4.21 -17.60
N TYR A 111 1.72 -4.82 -18.57
CA TYR A 111 2.15 -4.13 -19.78
C TYR A 111 0.97 -4.02 -20.74
N GLU A 112 0.78 -2.85 -21.27
CA GLU A 112 -0.31 -2.57 -22.19
C GLU A 112 0.19 -2.31 -23.61
#